data_4f4c6ac2bd3b45357c0c8fee3fb6b26f
#
_entry.id   4f4c6ac2bd3b45357c0c8fee3fb6b26f
#
_cell.length_a   1.000
_cell.length_b   1.000
_cell.length_c   1.000
_cell.angle_alpha   90.00
_cell.angle_beta   90.00
_cell.angle_gamma   90.00
#
_symmetry.space_group_name_H-M   'P 1'
#
loop_
_entity.id
_entity.type
_entity.pdbx_description
1 polymer ?
#
loop_
_entity_poly.entity_id
_entity_poly.type
_entity_poly.pdbx_seq_one_letter_code
_entity_poly.pdbx_strand_id
1 'polypeptide(L)'
;MFTGIVVFLIYAVVAHLFSYYFKKNRVLHSQKWGLNICCGKTDGGGVNADIVQHKELPNFRLVEDIYNLPFANKTFDCVLCSHTLEHVDDPKSFFSELERVGEKVTLVLPPLYDLFAAFNIFEHKVIFLTFKKEHHSLPLYITLPFARTLHDKWGQLNRA
;
A
#
# COMPACT_ATOMS: atom_id res chain seq x y z
N MET A 1 10.81 31.94 14.32
CA MET A 1 10.67 31.23 13.01
C MET A 1 11.47 29.91 12.98
N PHE A 2 12.75 29.88 13.29
CA PHE A 2 13.59 28.68 13.29
C PHE A 2 13.08 27.57 14.22
N THR A 3 12.67 27.91 15.44
CA THR A 3 12.13 26.94 16.43
C THR A 3 10.87 26.23 15.93
N GLY A 4 9.96 26.96 15.23
CA GLY A 4 8.74 26.35 14.66
C GLY A 4 9.03 25.34 13.56
N ILE A 5 10.01 25.61 12.70
CA ILE A 5 10.44 24.68 11.64
C ILE A 5 11.02 23.40 12.25
N VAL A 6 11.87 23.53 13.27
CA VAL A 6 12.46 22.38 13.95
C VAL A 6 11.39 21.51 14.60
N VAL A 7 10.43 22.09 15.30
CA VAL A 7 9.31 21.37 15.93
C VAL A 7 8.47 20.66 14.87
N PHE A 8 8.17 21.31 13.75
CA PHE A 8 7.43 20.70 12.65
C PHE A 8 8.18 19.49 12.03
N LEU A 9 9.48 19.62 11.81
CA LEU A 9 10.30 18.52 11.27
C LEU A 9 10.35 17.33 12.24
N ILE A 10 10.51 17.59 13.53
CA ILE A 10 10.47 16.52 14.56
C ILE A 10 9.11 15.82 14.53
N TYR A 11 8.01 16.57 14.49
CA TYR A 11 6.66 16.01 14.38
C TYR A 11 6.55 15.12 13.14
N ALA A 12 6.96 15.61 11.97
CA ALA A 12 6.85 14.86 10.71
C ALA A 12 7.64 13.55 10.75
N VAL A 13 8.86 13.56 11.30
CA VAL A 13 9.68 12.36 11.48
C VAL A 13 9.01 11.38 12.46
N VAL A 14 8.57 11.85 13.62
CA VAL A 14 7.91 11.00 14.64
C VAL A 14 6.62 10.39 14.09
N ALA A 15 5.80 11.19 13.40
CA ALA A 15 4.56 10.73 12.78
C ALA A 15 4.82 9.64 11.72
N HIS A 16 5.87 9.82 10.91
CA HIS A 16 6.29 8.84 9.90
C HIS A 16 6.77 7.54 10.55
N LEU A 17 7.68 7.62 11.51
CA LEU A 17 8.18 6.44 12.22
C LEU A 17 7.04 5.68 12.91
N PHE A 18 6.14 6.39 13.58
CA PHE A 18 4.97 5.79 14.21
C PHE A 18 4.03 5.12 13.21
N SER A 19 3.72 5.80 12.10
CA SER A 19 2.86 5.27 11.04
C SER A 19 3.47 4.06 10.36
N TYR A 20 4.73 4.17 9.92
CA TYR A 20 5.38 3.17 9.10
C TYR A 20 5.85 1.96 9.92
N TYR A 21 6.57 2.17 11.02
CA TYR A 21 7.13 1.05 11.79
C TYR A 21 6.13 0.47 12.78
N PHE A 22 5.38 1.30 13.50
CA PHE A 22 4.50 0.78 14.54
C PHE A 22 3.14 0.34 13.98
N LYS A 23 2.39 1.25 13.33
CA LYS A 23 1.04 0.94 12.86
C LYS A 23 1.03 -0.06 11.70
N LYS A 24 1.91 0.11 10.70
CA LYS A 24 2.03 -0.84 9.59
C LYS A 24 2.37 -2.24 10.09
N ASN A 25 3.42 -2.38 10.91
CA ASN A 25 3.83 -3.68 11.43
C ASN A 25 2.76 -4.34 12.31
N ARG A 26 2.02 -3.55 13.09
CA ARG A 26 0.90 -4.06 13.88
C ARG A 26 -0.15 -4.71 12.99
N VAL A 27 -0.54 -4.11 11.86
CA VAL A 27 -1.50 -4.69 10.92
C VAL A 27 -0.91 -5.92 10.24
N LEU A 28 0.33 -5.83 9.73
CA LEU A 28 1.00 -6.95 9.06
C LEU A 28 1.06 -8.21 9.91
N HIS A 29 1.34 -8.06 11.21
CA HIS A 29 1.50 -9.18 12.15
C HIS A 29 0.25 -9.44 13.01
N SER A 30 -0.90 -8.85 12.69
CA SER A 30 -2.14 -9.04 13.45
C SER A 30 -2.73 -10.45 13.28
N GLN A 31 -2.46 -11.06 12.14
CA GLN A 31 -2.93 -12.39 11.77
C GLN A 31 -2.09 -13.00 10.64
N LYS A 32 -2.33 -14.25 10.33
CA LYS A 32 -1.87 -14.88 9.09
C LYS A 32 -2.81 -14.47 7.95
N TRP A 33 -2.27 -13.88 6.89
CA TRP A 33 -3.03 -13.45 5.73
C TRP A 33 -3.16 -14.59 4.71
N GLY A 34 -4.35 -14.81 4.18
CA GLY A 34 -4.56 -15.79 3.10
C GLY A 34 -3.80 -15.39 1.84
N LEU A 35 -3.91 -14.11 1.46
CA LEU A 35 -3.13 -13.49 0.38
C LEU A 35 -2.51 -12.18 0.87
N ASN A 36 -1.21 -12.00 0.65
CA ASN A 36 -0.50 -10.74 0.78
C ASN A 36 -0.08 -10.30 -0.63
N ILE A 37 -0.84 -9.40 -1.24
CA ILE A 37 -0.63 -8.93 -2.61
C ILE A 37 0.24 -7.69 -2.66
N CYS A 38 1.10 -7.59 -3.67
CA CYS A 38 2.17 -6.60 -3.78
C CYS A 38 3.03 -6.63 -2.50
N CYS A 39 3.46 -7.84 -2.15
CA CYS A 39 4.05 -8.16 -0.85
C CYS A 39 5.42 -7.54 -0.62
N GLY A 40 6.11 -7.13 -1.69
CA GLY A 40 7.47 -6.63 -1.60
C GLY A 40 8.41 -7.62 -0.94
N LYS A 41 8.93 -7.24 0.23
CA LYS A 41 9.83 -8.07 1.06
C LYS A 41 9.16 -8.65 2.30
N THR A 42 7.82 -8.52 2.42
CA THR A 42 7.07 -8.85 3.63
C THR A 42 6.35 -10.19 3.48
N ASP A 43 6.57 -11.11 4.42
CA ASP A 43 5.80 -12.35 4.50
C ASP A 43 4.49 -12.13 5.23
N GLY A 44 3.36 -12.43 4.57
CA GLY A 44 2.02 -12.41 5.14
C GLY A 44 1.60 -13.72 5.81
N GLY A 45 2.44 -14.75 5.71
CA GLY A 45 2.20 -16.08 6.31
C GLY A 45 1.39 -17.05 5.46
N GLY A 46 0.69 -16.61 4.41
CA GLY A 46 -0.01 -17.44 3.43
C GLY A 46 0.63 -17.33 2.05
N VAL A 47 -0.19 -17.07 1.02
CA VAL A 47 0.31 -16.77 -0.33
C VAL A 47 0.85 -15.34 -0.36
N ASN A 48 2.10 -15.18 -0.77
CA ASN A 48 2.73 -13.89 -1.03
C ASN A 48 2.76 -13.70 -2.55
N ALA A 49 2.21 -12.61 -3.06
CA ALA A 49 2.14 -12.37 -4.50
C ALA A 49 2.62 -10.95 -4.87
N ASP A 50 3.35 -10.85 -5.97
CA ASP A 50 3.83 -9.57 -6.50
C ASP A 50 4.11 -9.69 -8.00
N ILE A 51 4.20 -8.53 -8.68
CA ILE A 51 4.64 -8.46 -10.09
C ILE A 51 6.16 -8.62 -10.23
N VAL A 52 6.91 -8.50 -9.13
CA VAL A 52 8.37 -8.69 -9.06
C VAL A 52 8.72 -9.45 -7.79
N GLN A 53 9.61 -10.41 -7.88
CA GLN A 53 10.16 -11.09 -6.69
C GLN A 53 11.31 -10.29 -6.08
N HIS A 54 11.01 -9.50 -5.07
CA HIS A 54 12.00 -8.66 -4.38
C HIS A 54 12.84 -9.40 -3.33
N LYS A 55 12.31 -10.53 -2.85
CA LYS A 55 12.94 -11.40 -1.86
C LYS A 55 12.38 -12.81 -2.01
N GLU A 56 13.16 -13.82 -1.65
CA GLU A 56 12.64 -15.16 -1.46
C GLU A 56 11.68 -15.18 -0.26
N LEU A 57 10.41 -15.43 -0.54
CA LEU A 57 9.35 -15.54 0.46
C LEU A 57 8.66 -16.90 0.34
N PRO A 58 8.19 -17.49 1.46
CA PRO A 58 7.39 -18.69 1.42
C PRO A 58 6.15 -18.52 0.54
N ASN A 59 5.79 -19.55 -0.20
CA ASN A 59 4.58 -19.56 -1.04
C ASN A 59 4.45 -18.34 -1.98
N PHE A 60 5.57 -17.84 -2.49
CA PHE A 60 5.56 -16.72 -3.42
C PHE A 60 4.93 -17.11 -4.76
N ARG A 61 4.13 -16.17 -5.31
CA ARG A 61 3.51 -16.24 -6.63
C ARG A 61 3.79 -14.98 -7.41
N LEU A 62 4.46 -15.11 -8.54
CA LEU A 62 4.57 -14.02 -9.50
C LEU A 62 3.21 -13.84 -10.18
N VAL A 63 2.73 -12.59 -10.25
CA VAL A 63 1.49 -12.21 -10.94
C VAL A 63 1.85 -11.22 -12.06
N GLU A 64 1.20 -11.37 -13.23
CA GLU A 64 1.48 -10.53 -14.39
C GLU A 64 0.64 -9.26 -14.39
N ASP A 65 -0.59 -9.36 -13.90
CA ASP A 65 -1.56 -8.27 -13.87
C ASP A 65 -2.28 -8.21 -12.52
N ILE A 66 -2.13 -7.09 -11.83
CA ILE A 66 -2.80 -6.85 -10.54
C ILE A 66 -4.30 -6.61 -10.69
N TYR A 67 -4.76 -6.23 -11.88
CA TYR A 67 -6.19 -6.02 -12.18
C TYR A 67 -6.90 -7.31 -12.62
N ASN A 68 -6.14 -8.40 -12.84
CA ASN A 68 -6.67 -9.71 -13.21
C ASN A 68 -5.83 -10.81 -12.57
N LEU A 69 -6.00 -11.00 -11.27
CA LEU A 69 -5.22 -11.95 -10.47
C LEU A 69 -5.55 -13.40 -10.85
N PRO A 70 -4.55 -14.29 -10.94
CA PRO A 70 -4.73 -15.68 -11.36
C PRO A 70 -5.31 -16.56 -10.24
N PHE A 71 -6.30 -16.06 -9.52
CA PHE A 71 -7.00 -16.75 -8.44
C PHE A 71 -8.52 -16.75 -8.70
N ALA A 72 -9.19 -17.84 -8.32
CA ALA A 72 -10.64 -17.93 -8.42
C ALA A 72 -11.33 -16.93 -7.43
N ASN A 73 -12.62 -16.68 -7.68
CA ASN A 73 -13.40 -15.82 -6.78
C ASN A 73 -13.40 -16.40 -5.36
N LYS A 74 -13.23 -15.52 -4.38
CA LYS A 74 -13.30 -15.88 -2.96
C LYS A 74 -12.36 -17.03 -2.54
N THR A 75 -11.18 -17.07 -3.16
CA THR A 75 -10.15 -18.07 -2.82
C THR A 75 -9.56 -17.86 -1.44
N PHE A 76 -9.54 -16.59 -0.98
CA PHE A 76 -8.85 -16.24 0.27
C PHE A 76 -9.83 -15.67 1.30
N ASP A 77 -9.79 -16.17 2.54
CA ASP A 77 -10.59 -15.62 3.64
C ASP A 77 -10.21 -14.17 3.96
N CYS A 78 -8.92 -13.84 3.82
CA CYS A 78 -8.40 -12.49 4.08
C CYS A 78 -7.26 -12.12 3.11
N VAL A 79 -7.37 -10.93 2.54
CA VAL A 79 -6.40 -10.33 1.63
C VAL A 79 -5.80 -9.10 2.29
N LEU A 80 -4.48 -8.99 2.26
CA LEU A 80 -3.73 -7.80 2.65
C LEU A 80 -3.15 -7.13 1.41
N CYS A 81 -3.34 -5.82 1.31
CA CYS A 81 -2.63 -4.96 0.36
C CYS A 81 -2.05 -3.76 1.11
N SER A 82 -0.73 -3.62 1.10
CA SER A 82 -0.03 -2.64 1.91
C SER A 82 0.82 -1.69 1.09
N HIS A 83 0.50 -0.40 1.13
CA HIS A 83 1.27 0.65 0.45
C HIS A 83 1.44 0.41 -1.06
N THR A 84 0.34 0.11 -1.74
CA THR A 84 0.32 -0.16 -3.19
C THR A 84 -0.71 0.68 -3.92
N LEU A 85 -1.92 0.83 -3.35
CA LEU A 85 -3.01 1.51 -4.06
C LEU A 85 -2.69 2.97 -4.41
N GLU A 86 -1.81 3.61 -3.67
CA GLU A 86 -1.34 4.97 -3.97
C GLU A 86 -0.48 5.07 -5.24
N HIS A 87 0.05 3.94 -5.72
CA HIS A 87 0.94 3.87 -6.89
C HIS A 87 0.25 3.38 -8.16
N VAL A 88 -0.97 2.82 -8.06
CA VAL A 88 -1.67 2.23 -9.21
C VAL A 88 -2.45 3.29 -10.01
N ASP A 89 -2.70 3.00 -11.28
CA ASP A 89 -3.44 3.91 -12.17
C ASP A 89 -4.94 3.97 -11.86
N ASP A 90 -5.51 2.83 -11.48
CA ASP A 90 -6.94 2.69 -11.13
C ASP A 90 -7.11 1.96 -9.79
N PRO A 91 -7.08 2.68 -8.65
CA PRO A 91 -7.29 2.09 -7.34
C PRO A 91 -8.64 1.39 -7.19
N LYS A 92 -9.67 1.86 -7.89
CA LYS A 92 -11.01 1.29 -7.81
C LYS A 92 -11.07 -0.09 -8.47
N SER A 93 -10.54 -0.22 -9.69
CA SER A 93 -10.50 -1.51 -10.39
C SER A 93 -9.62 -2.50 -9.63
N PHE A 94 -8.47 -2.07 -9.11
CA PHE A 94 -7.62 -2.95 -8.32
C PHE A 94 -8.31 -3.38 -7.02
N PHE A 95 -8.96 -2.47 -6.29
CA PHE A 95 -9.71 -2.83 -5.08
C PHE A 95 -10.83 -3.83 -5.37
N SER A 96 -11.60 -3.64 -6.47
CA SER A 96 -12.63 -4.59 -6.90
C SER A 96 -12.06 -5.98 -7.19
N GLU A 97 -10.83 -6.04 -7.74
CA GLU A 97 -10.15 -7.33 -7.97
C GLU A 97 -9.73 -8.00 -6.65
N LEU A 98 -9.29 -7.21 -5.66
CA LEU A 98 -9.02 -7.74 -4.32
C LEU A 98 -10.30 -8.27 -3.66
N GLU A 99 -11.42 -7.57 -3.82
CA GLU A 99 -12.73 -8.03 -3.34
C GLU A 99 -13.22 -9.27 -4.09
N ARG A 100 -12.87 -9.44 -5.37
CA ARG A 100 -13.19 -10.64 -6.13
C ARG A 100 -12.50 -11.88 -5.56
N VAL A 101 -11.20 -11.80 -5.27
CA VAL A 101 -10.41 -12.95 -4.82
C VAL A 101 -10.49 -13.20 -3.32
N GLY A 102 -10.87 -12.21 -2.51
CA GLY A 102 -10.92 -12.29 -1.05
C GLY A 102 -12.32 -12.12 -0.47
N GLU A 103 -12.60 -12.81 0.64
CA GLU A 103 -13.81 -12.58 1.45
C GLU A 103 -13.71 -11.26 2.21
N LYS A 104 -12.53 -10.99 2.77
CA LYS A 104 -12.22 -9.75 3.50
C LYS A 104 -10.96 -9.14 2.92
N VAL A 105 -11.00 -7.82 2.67
CA VAL A 105 -9.84 -7.05 2.20
C VAL A 105 -9.41 -6.08 3.29
N THR A 106 -8.12 -6.05 3.56
CA THR A 106 -7.47 -5.07 4.43
C THR A 106 -6.45 -4.28 3.64
N LEU A 107 -6.64 -2.97 3.61
CA LEU A 107 -5.74 -2.02 2.99
C LEU A 107 -4.93 -1.32 4.08
N VAL A 108 -3.62 -1.22 3.89
CA VAL A 108 -2.74 -0.39 4.70
C VAL A 108 -2.28 0.78 3.84
N LEU A 109 -2.79 1.97 4.13
CA LEU A 109 -2.57 3.18 3.34
C LEU A 109 -1.82 4.26 4.14
N PRO A 110 -1.13 5.19 3.46
CA PRO A 110 -0.51 6.33 4.12
C PRO A 110 -1.58 7.30 4.64
N PRO A 111 -1.65 7.53 5.97
CA PRO A 111 -2.60 8.49 6.52
C PRO A 111 -2.09 9.93 6.36
N LEU A 112 -3.00 10.90 6.25
CA LEU A 112 -2.66 12.32 6.01
C LEU A 112 -1.75 12.95 7.08
N TYR A 113 -1.74 12.44 8.32
CA TYR A 113 -0.82 12.91 9.34
C TYR A 113 0.63 12.46 9.11
N ASP A 114 0.85 11.44 8.30
CA ASP A 114 2.18 10.98 7.86
C ASP A 114 2.54 11.71 6.57
N LEU A 115 3.00 12.96 6.72
CA LEU A 115 3.23 13.85 5.59
C LEU A 115 4.24 13.30 4.57
N PHE A 116 5.26 12.58 5.01
CA PHE A 116 6.26 11.98 4.13
C PHE A 116 5.67 10.85 3.29
N ALA A 117 4.84 10.00 3.91
CA ALA A 117 4.22 8.90 3.20
C ALA A 117 3.00 9.35 2.38
N ALA A 118 2.16 10.27 2.89
CA ALA A 118 0.94 10.68 2.19
C ALA A 118 1.22 11.56 0.97
N PHE A 119 2.22 12.43 1.04
CA PHE A 119 2.52 13.42 0.01
C PHE A 119 3.79 13.12 -0.80
N ASN A 120 4.11 11.85 -1.00
CA ASN A 120 5.19 11.44 -1.90
C ASN A 120 4.75 11.57 -3.37
N ILE A 121 4.64 12.80 -3.85
CA ILE A 121 4.14 13.14 -5.20
C ILE A 121 4.99 12.58 -6.35
N PHE A 122 6.23 12.17 -6.09
CA PHE A 122 7.11 11.57 -7.10
C PHE A 122 6.80 10.10 -7.35
N GLU A 123 6.16 9.42 -6.40
CA GLU A 123 5.84 7.99 -6.52
C GLU A 123 4.33 7.73 -6.49
N HIS A 124 3.54 8.59 -5.82
CA HIS A 124 2.11 8.41 -5.70
C HIS A 124 1.36 8.96 -6.91
N LYS A 125 0.39 8.22 -7.40
CA LYS A 125 -0.56 8.63 -8.44
C LYS A 125 -1.84 9.19 -7.83
N VAL A 126 -2.15 8.76 -6.60
CA VAL A 126 -3.31 9.23 -5.85
C VAL A 126 -2.94 9.53 -4.39
N ILE A 127 -3.70 10.43 -3.75
CA ILE A 127 -3.62 10.69 -2.31
C ILE A 127 -4.95 10.30 -1.69
N PHE A 128 -4.91 9.38 -0.72
CA PHE A 128 -6.08 8.97 0.05
C PHE A 128 -6.41 9.98 1.14
N LEU A 129 -7.67 10.42 1.19
CA LEU A 129 -8.16 11.40 2.15
C LEU A 129 -8.57 10.72 3.46
N THR A 130 -7.59 10.21 4.19
CA THR A 130 -7.81 9.44 5.41
C THR A 130 -6.78 9.75 6.49
N PHE A 131 -7.23 9.68 7.76
CA PHE A 131 -6.36 9.69 8.95
C PHE A 131 -6.16 8.30 9.55
N LYS A 132 -6.83 7.27 9.01
CA LYS A 132 -6.64 5.89 9.42
C LYS A 132 -5.51 5.25 8.64
N LYS A 133 -4.83 4.28 9.22
CA LYS A 133 -3.79 3.47 8.56
C LYS A 133 -4.38 2.23 7.92
N GLU A 134 -5.42 1.66 8.50
CA GLU A 134 -6.07 0.42 8.13
C GLU A 134 -7.49 0.66 7.65
N HIS A 135 -7.87 0.01 6.53
CA HIS A 135 -9.18 0.14 5.91
C HIS A 135 -9.68 -1.22 5.41
N HIS A 136 -11.01 -1.39 5.41
CA HIS A 136 -11.70 -2.56 4.84
C HIS A 136 -12.61 -2.17 3.66
N SER A 137 -12.53 -0.94 3.22
CA SER A 137 -13.17 -0.39 2.03
C SER A 137 -12.27 0.67 1.44
N LEU A 138 -12.45 0.98 0.17
CA LEU A 138 -11.66 2.00 -0.50
C LEU A 138 -12.04 3.40 0.02
N PRO A 139 -11.10 4.15 0.65
CA PRO A 139 -11.37 5.52 1.08
C PRO A 139 -11.48 6.47 -0.11
N LEU A 140 -12.03 7.66 0.15
CA LEU A 140 -11.97 8.76 -0.83
C LEU A 140 -10.50 9.09 -1.16
N TYR A 141 -10.26 9.38 -2.43
CA TYR A 141 -8.94 9.77 -2.91
C TYR A 141 -9.04 10.85 -3.98
N ILE A 142 -7.95 11.56 -4.19
CA ILE A 142 -7.76 12.51 -5.28
C ILE A 142 -6.63 12.00 -6.18
N THR A 143 -6.86 12.05 -7.49
CA THR A 143 -5.84 11.72 -8.50
C THR A 143 -4.93 12.93 -8.71
N LEU A 144 -3.63 12.70 -8.72
CA LEU A 144 -2.65 13.76 -8.97
C LEU A 144 -2.50 13.96 -10.49
N PRO A 145 -2.85 15.12 -11.05
CA PRO A 145 -2.96 15.31 -12.50
C PRO A 145 -1.63 15.16 -13.26
N PHE A 146 -0.51 15.38 -12.59
CA PHE A 146 0.84 15.26 -13.18
C PHE A 146 1.60 14.03 -12.69
N ALA A 147 0.99 13.20 -11.85
CA ALA A 147 1.67 12.08 -11.19
C ALA A 147 2.24 11.09 -12.19
N ARG A 148 1.50 10.75 -13.25
CA ARG A 148 1.98 9.83 -14.30
C ARG A 148 3.29 10.35 -14.92
N THR A 149 3.33 11.62 -15.34
CA THR A 149 4.52 12.22 -15.94
C THR A 149 5.71 12.29 -14.97
N LEU A 150 5.44 12.60 -13.69
CA LEU A 150 6.46 12.64 -12.64
C LEU A 150 6.97 11.23 -12.34
N HIS A 151 6.06 10.28 -12.22
CA HIS A 151 6.37 8.88 -11.97
C HIS A 151 7.20 8.26 -13.09
N ASP A 152 6.84 8.50 -14.36
CA ASP A 152 7.55 7.97 -15.53
C ASP A 152 8.96 8.56 -15.69
N LYS A 153 9.18 9.80 -15.24
CA LYS A 153 10.49 10.47 -15.35
C LYS A 153 11.40 10.26 -14.14
N TRP A 154 10.84 10.22 -12.94
CA TRP A 154 11.60 10.26 -11.68
C TRP A 154 11.11 9.27 -10.63
N GLY A 155 9.95 8.68 -10.84
CA GLY A 155 9.40 7.67 -9.95
C GLY A 155 10.21 6.37 -10.04
N GLN A 156 10.07 5.54 -9.04
CA GLN A 156 10.68 4.22 -9.04
C GLN A 156 9.69 3.18 -9.54
N LEU A 157 10.02 2.59 -10.66
CA LEU A 157 9.37 1.41 -11.15
C LEU A 157 9.77 0.21 -10.26
N ASN A 158 8.78 -0.53 -9.77
CA ASN A 158 8.98 -1.80 -9.06
C ASN A 158 9.78 -1.73 -7.75
N ARG A 159 9.55 -0.73 -6.92
CA ARG A 159 10.07 -0.73 -5.53
C ARG A 159 9.25 -1.62 -4.61
N ALA A 160 9.99 -2.39 -3.80
CA ALA A 160 9.44 -3.05 -2.63
C ALA A 160 9.47 -2.14 -1.41
#